data_000ce61fb4022724e019af63c3e8a9a1
#
_entry.id   000ce61fb4022724e019af63c3e8a9a1
#
_cell.length_a   1.000
_cell.length_b   1.000
_cell.length_c   1.000
_cell.angle_alpha   90.00
_cell.angle_beta   90.00
_cell.angle_gamma   90.00
#
_symmetry.space_group_name_H-M   'P 1'
#
loop_
_entity.id
_entity.type
_entity.pdbx_description
1 polymer ?
#
loop_
_entity_poly.entity_id
_entity_poly.type
_entity_poly.pdbx_seq_one_letter_code
_entity_poly.pdbx_strand_id
1 'polypeptide(L)'
;MKHLFLINPAAGKKGSTEALENRIRAIFAPRGEPWEAILTRGPGHAETCARAAAETGEPVRIYACGGDGTLNEAVNGAAGFANAAVTNVPKGTGNDFLKIFGADCRSRFSDLAALADGPQACFDLMDCNGRLGIGVVCAGVDARVAADVHRYKALPLVTGMGAYILSLTVNVLFKGIARPTVVEVGGRRMEEDTSIICICNGRYYGGGFMPVGDAMPDDGVLDMLVVPRVNRRTFARLVGKYAQGRYRDYPELIYACQGQTISFSSPQELVAVVDGEVLRGRRFTVALSERKVAFFYPAGLSYQPKD
;
A
#
# COMPACT_ATOMS: atom_id res chain seq x y z
N MET A 1 7.92 11.68 -24.60
CA MET A 1 7.19 10.81 -23.64
C MET A 1 6.02 11.59 -23.11
N LYS A 2 4.82 10.97 -22.94
CA LYS A 2 3.65 11.66 -22.33
C LYS A 2 3.74 11.64 -20.80
N HIS A 3 3.33 12.74 -20.14
CA HIS A 3 3.22 12.84 -18.69
C HIS A 3 1.74 12.99 -18.30
N LEU A 4 1.20 12.01 -17.57
CA LEU A 4 -0.19 11.98 -17.14
C LEU A 4 -0.29 12.16 -15.63
N PHE A 5 -0.93 13.23 -15.19
CA PHE A 5 -1.15 13.53 -13.76
C PHE A 5 -2.58 13.17 -13.36
N LEU A 6 -2.73 12.17 -12.51
CA LEU A 6 -4.01 11.74 -11.95
C LEU A 6 -4.17 12.38 -10.57
N ILE A 7 -4.91 13.48 -10.51
CA ILE A 7 -5.01 14.31 -9.31
C ILE A 7 -6.28 13.95 -8.54
N ASN A 8 -6.10 13.44 -7.31
CA ASN A 8 -7.22 13.22 -6.41
C ASN A 8 -7.55 14.53 -5.67
N PRO A 9 -8.71 15.17 -5.97
CA PRO A 9 -9.09 16.45 -5.34
C PRO A 9 -9.47 16.31 -3.86
N ALA A 10 -9.84 15.09 -3.42
CA ALA A 10 -10.17 14.81 -2.02
C ALA A 10 -8.91 14.64 -1.15
N ALA A 11 -7.73 14.47 -1.76
CA ALA A 11 -6.47 14.32 -1.02
C ALA A 11 -5.83 15.68 -0.73
N GLY A 12 -5.27 15.82 0.46
CA GLY A 12 -4.54 17.02 0.88
C GLY A 12 -5.41 18.11 1.48
N LYS A 13 -4.82 19.30 1.65
CA LYS A 13 -5.51 20.48 2.22
C LYS A 13 -6.31 21.21 1.15
N LYS A 14 -7.31 22.01 1.57
CA LYS A 14 -8.07 22.89 0.68
C LYS A 14 -7.12 23.80 -0.13
N GLY A 15 -7.35 23.94 -1.41
CA GLY A 15 -6.49 24.72 -2.34
C GLY A 15 -5.22 24.00 -2.84
N SER A 16 -4.86 22.83 -2.28
CA SER A 16 -3.67 22.09 -2.71
C SER A 16 -3.76 21.54 -4.13
N THR A 17 -4.95 21.35 -4.66
CA THR A 17 -5.17 20.87 -6.03
C THR A 17 -4.81 21.93 -7.05
N GLU A 18 -5.34 23.14 -6.93
CA GLU A 18 -5.02 24.28 -7.79
C GLU A 18 -3.52 24.64 -7.74
N ALA A 19 -2.95 24.65 -6.54
CA ALA A 19 -1.50 24.88 -6.37
C ALA A 19 -0.67 23.81 -7.10
N LEU A 20 -1.09 22.54 -7.09
CA LEU A 20 -0.44 21.47 -7.82
C LEU A 20 -0.57 21.63 -9.33
N GLU A 21 -1.77 21.94 -9.84
CA GLU A 21 -2.01 22.20 -11.27
C GLU A 21 -1.14 23.34 -11.80
N ASN A 22 -1.03 24.44 -11.03
CA ASN A 22 -0.18 25.58 -11.39
C ASN A 22 1.31 25.18 -11.42
N ARG A 23 1.77 24.35 -10.49
CA ARG A 23 3.14 23.81 -10.50
C ARG A 23 3.39 22.88 -11.67
N ILE A 24 2.47 21.98 -12.00
CA ILE A 24 2.55 21.11 -13.17
C ILE A 24 2.70 21.96 -14.43
N ARG A 25 1.83 22.94 -14.62
CA ARG A 25 1.88 23.84 -15.78
C ARG A 25 3.21 24.58 -15.87
N ALA A 26 3.68 25.15 -14.75
CA ALA A 26 4.94 25.89 -14.72
C ALA A 26 6.17 25.03 -15.10
N ILE A 27 6.18 23.76 -14.73
CA ILE A 27 7.29 22.83 -14.99
C ILE A 27 7.19 22.18 -16.37
N PHE A 28 5.99 21.74 -16.79
CA PHE A 28 5.84 20.93 -17.98
C PHE A 28 5.52 21.72 -19.24
N ALA A 29 4.94 22.92 -19.17
CA ALA A 29 4.72 23.74 -20.35
C ALA A 29 6.02 24.13 -21.09
N PRO A 30 7.12 24.50 -20.39
CA PRO A 30 8.38 24.82 -21.05
C PRO A 30 9.14 23.62 -21.62
N ARG A 31 8.83 22.37 -21.18
CA ARG A 31 9.57 21.17 -21.57
C ARG A 31 9.31 20.72 -23.02
N GLY A 32 8.20 21.16 -23.62
CA GLY A 32 7.82 20.74 -24.97
C GLY A 32 7.36 19.27 -25.06
N GLU A 33 7.26 18.55 -23.94
CA GLU A 33 6.73 17.19 -23.86
C GLU A 33 5.20 17.22 -23.65
N PRO A 34 4.45 16.27 -24.26
CA PRO A 34 3.00 16.22 -24.03
C PRO A 34 2.69 15.92 -22.57
N TRP A 35 1.81 16.70 -21.99
CA TRP A 35 1.34 16.45 -20.63
C TRP A 35 -0.16 16.70 -20.50
N GLU A 36 -0.77 16.00 -19.54
CA GLU A 36 -2.20 16.09 -19.25
C GLU A 36 -2.42 15.96 -17.73
N ALA A 37 -3.34 16.75 -17.19
CA ALA A 37 -3.75 16.66 -15.79
C ALA A 37 -5.25 16.34 -15.72
N ILE A 38 -5.60 15.24 -15.06
CA ILE A 38 -6.98 14.75 -14.90
C ILE A 38 -7.34 14.77 -13.43
N LEU A 39 -8.41 15.48 -13.07
CA LEU A 39 -9.02 15.40 -11.75
C LEU A 39 -9.81 14.09 -11.65
N THR A 40 -9.47 13.24 -10.67
CA THR A 40 -10.24 12.01 -10.47
C THR A 40 -11.62 12.30 -9.91
N ARG A 41 -12.63 11.55 -10.37
CA ARG A 41 -14.04 11.77 -10.04
C ARG A 41 -14.51 10.91 -8.87
N GLY A 42 -13.72 9.92 -8.45
CA GLY A 42 -14.05 8.97 -7.39
C GLY A 42 -13.21 7.69 -7.49
N PRO A 43 -13.51 6.71 -6.66
CA PRO A 43 -12.83 5.41 -6.68
C PRO A 43 -12.88 4.73 -8.06
N GLY A 44 -11.76 4.12 -8.48
CA GLY A 44 -11.60 3.44 -9.77
C GLY A 44 -11.32 4.36 -10.96
N HIS A 45 -11.47 5.70 -10.82
CA HIS A 45 -11.26 6.60 -11.95
C HIS A 45 -9.78 6.75 -12.32
N ALA A 46 -8.88 6.76 -11.32
CA ALA A 46 -7.43 6.80 -11.60
C ALA A 46 -6.96 5.51 -12.29
N GLU A 47 -7.50 4.35 -11.91
CA GLU A 47 -7.23 3.07 -12.56
C GLU A 47 -7.66 3.08 -14.04
N THR A 48 -8.90 3.54 -14.30
CA THR A 48 -9.43 3.64 -15.68
C THR A 48 -8.58 4.56 -16.54
N CYS A 49 -8.20 5.74 -16.04
CA CYS A 49 -7.36 6.68 -16.77
C CYS A 49 -5.94 6.14 -17.01
N ALA A 50 -5.34 5.48 -16.00
CA ALA A 50 -4.02 4.89 -16.12
C ALA A 50 -4.01 3.78 -17.17
N ARG A 51 -5.02 2.89 -17.14
CA ARG A 51 -5.19 1.81 -18.11
C ARG A 51 -5.37 2.35 -19.53
N ALA A 52 -6.29 3.30 -19.74
CA ALA A 52 -6.52 3.90 -21.05
C ALA A 52 -5.25 4.55 -21.62
N ALA A 53 -4.44 5.19 -20.78
CA ALA A 53 -3.16 5.75 -21.20
C ALA A 53 -2.12 4.68 -21.56
N ALA A 54 -2.06 3.58 -20.81
CA ALA A 54 -1.15 2.47 -21.10
C ALA A 54 -1.54 1.69 -22.37
N GLU A 55 -2.83 1.50 -22.61
CA GLU A 55 -3.38 0.80 -23.78
C GLU A 55 -3.09 1.53 -25.12
N THR A 56 -2.71 2.80 -25.10
CA THR A 56 -2.30 3.51 -26.33
C THR A 56 -1.02 2.93 -26.94
N GLY A 57 -0.21 2.20 -26.17
CA GLY A 57 1.11 1.72 -26.56
C GLY A 57 2.21 2.79 -26.56
N GLU A 58 1.84 4.08 -26.43
CA GLU A 58 2.80 5.18 -26.37
C GLU A 58 3.47 5.28 -24.97
N PRO A 59 4.79 5.61 -24.92
CA PRO A 59 5.48 5.76 -23.64
C PRO A 59 4.83 6.81 -22.75
N VAL A 60 4.41 6.42 -21.52
CA VAL A 60 3.73 7.31 -20.58
C VAL A 60 4.29 7.20 -19.15
N ARG A 61 4.51 8.35 -18.52
CA ARG A 61 4.75 8.48 -17.08
C ARG A 61 3.49 8.95 -16.38
N ILE A 62 2.99 8.14 -15.45
CA ILE A 62 1.74 8.34 -14.73
C ILE A 62 2.06 8.78 -13.29
N TYR A 63 1.61 9.98 -12.94
CA TYR A 63 1.81 10.59 -11.63
C TYR A 63 0.52 10.44 -10.81
N ALA A 64 0.49 9.52 -9.87
CA ALA A 64 -0.61 9.36 -8.91
C ALA A 64 -0.54 10.46 -7.84
N CYS A 65 -1.22 11.58 -8.08
CA CYS A 65 -1.20 12.75 -7.19
C CYS A 65 -2.25 12.59 -6.08
N GLY A 66 -1.92 11.81 -5.04
CA GLY A 66 -2.87 11.46 -3.99
C GLY A 66 -2.25 10.75 -2.82
N GLY A 67 -3.02 9.88 -2.18
CA GLY A 67 -2.59 8.94 -1.14
C GLY A 67 -2.35 7.55 -1.70
N ASP A 68 -2.23 6.57 -0.78
CA ASP A 68 -1.97 5.16 -1.11
C ASP A 68 -3.03 4.58 -2.05
N GLY A 69 -4.32 4.88 -1.86
CA GLY A 69 -5.40 4.42 -2.75
C GLY A 69 -5.26 4.95 -4.17
N THR A 70 -4.86 6.23 -4.37
CA THR A 70 -4.64 6.78 -5.71
C THR A 70 -3.45 6.10 -6.40
N LEU A 71 -2.39 5.79 -5.64
CA LEU A 71 -1.27 5.01 -6.14
C LEU A 71 -1.70 3.60 -6.52
N ASN A 72 -2.46 2.92 -5.65
CA ASN A 72 -2.93 1.56 -5.90
C ASN A 72 -3.80 1.50 -7.18
N GLU A 73 -4.72 2.46 -7.39
CA GLU A 73 -5.49 2.55 -8.63
C GLU A 73 -4.60 2.74 -9.86
N ALA A 74 -3.62 3.65 -9.82
CA ALA A 74 -2.71 3.88 -10.93
C ALA A 74 -1.85 2.64 -11.24
N VAL A 75 -1.38 1.93 -10.21
CA VAL A 75 -0.65 0.65 -10.33
C VAL A 75 -1.53 -0.41 -11.01
N ASN A 76 -2.78 -0.59 -10.55
CA ASN A 76 -3.71 -1.56 -11.14
C ASN A 76 -4.05 -1.24 -12.61
N GLY A 77 -4.08 0.04 -12.98
CA GLY A 77 -4.27 0.46 -14.37
C GLY A 77 -3.06 0.21 -15.26
N ALA A 78 -1.85 0.41 -14.75
CA ALA A 78 -0.61 0.35 -15.53
C ALA A 78 0.12 -1.01 -15.46
N ALA A 79 -0.30 -1.91 -14.56
CA ALA A 79 0.36 -3.19 -14.33
C ALA A 79 0.42 -4.07 -15.59
N GLY A 80 1.63 -4.53 -15.95
CA GLY A 80 1.88 -5.37 -17.11
C GLY A 80 2.10 -4.62 -18.43
N PHE A 81 1.98 -3.29 -18.46
CA PHE A 81 2.24 -2.48 -19.62
C PHE A 81 3.68 -1.97 -19.63
N ALA A 82 4.50 -2.44 -20.56
CA ALA A 82 5.92 -2.07 -20.65
C ALA A 82 6.16 -0.59 -21.03
N ASN A 83 5.17 0.06 -21.65
CA ASN A 83 5.21 1.47 -22.06
C ASN A 83 4.75 2.43 -20.96
N ALA A 84 4.26 1.92 -19.83
CA ALA A 84 3.72 2.74 -18.75
C ALA A 84 4.58 2.63 -17.46
N ALA A 85 4.97 3.76 -16.91
CA ALA A 85 5.62 3.83 -15.60
C ALA A 85 4.79 4.69 -14.64
N VAL A 86 4.73 4.30 -13.36
CA VAL A 86 3.92 4.97 -12.33
C VAL A 86 4.82 5.60 -11.28
N THR A 87 4.40 6.70 -10.67
CA THR A 87 4.95 7.24 -9.43
C THR A 87 3.85 7.78 -8.53
N ASN A 88 4.20 8.10 -7.29
CA ASN A 88 3.28 8.79 -6.38
C ASN A 88 3.76 10.22 -6.09
N VAL A 89 2.91 11.20 -6.32
CA VAL A 89 3.08 12.58 -5.83
C VAL A 89 2.28 12.71 -4.53
N PRO A 90 2.95 12.80 -3.36
CA PRO A 90 2.30 12.60 -2.07
C PRO A 90 1.41 13.78 -1.69
N LYS A 91 0.08 13.57 -1.72
CA LYS A 91 -0.93 14.49 -1.17
C LYS A 91 -1.70 13.89 0.02
N GLY A 92 -1.68 12.55 0.17
CA GLY A 92 -2.31 11.83 1.28
C GLY A 92 -1.56 11.98 2.60
N THR A 93 -2.12 11.44 3.68
CA THR A 93 -1.50 11.43 5.00
C THR A 93 -0.53 10.26 5.20
N GLY A 94 -0.75 9.13 4.54
CA GLY A 94 0.07 7.92 4.60
C GLY A 94 1.23 7.99 3.62
N ASN A 95 0.96 7.67 2.36
CA ASN A 95 1.94 7.48 1.29
C ASN A 95 3.02 6.48 1.72
N ASP A 96 2.54 5.33 2.21
CA ASP A 96 3.37 4.36 2.95
C ASP A 96 4.40 3.70 2.05
N PHE A 97 4.07 3.41 0.79
CA PHE A 97 5.02 2.82 -0.15
C PHE A 97 6.27 3.69 -0.35
N LEU A 98 6.13 5.01 -0.40
CA LEU A 98 7.28 5.90 -0.60
C LEU A 98 8.32 5.84 0.51
N LYS A 99 7.95 5.38 1.70
CA LYS A 99 8.86 5.33 2.86
C LYS A 99 10.02 4.34 2.66
N ILE A 100 9.93 3.43 1.69
CA ILE A 100 11.06 2.56 1.30
C ILE A 100 12.27 3.38 0.80
N PHE A 101 12.03 4.59 0.29
CA PHE A 101 13.05 5.52 -0.21
C PHE A 101 13.64 6.42 0.88
N GLY A 102 13.26 6.26 2.14
CA GLY A 102 13.82 6.99 3.27
C GLY A 102 12.89 8.04 3.87
N ALA A 103 13.37 8.69 4.94
CA ALA A 103 12.55 9.57 5.76
C ALA A 103 12.13 10.87 5.06
N ASP A 104 12.91 11.35 4.11
CA ASP A 104 12.67 12.58 3.33
C ASP A 104 11.89 12.32 2.02
N CYS A 105 11.44 11.07 1.79
CA CYS A 105 10.74 10.65 0.56
C CYS A 105 9.60 11.60 0.19
N ARG A 106 8.83 12.08 1.17
CA ARG A 106 7.68 12.95 0.91
C ARG A 106 8.09 14.29 0.24
N SER A 107 9.18 14.91 0.68
CA SER A 107 9.69 16.14 0.08
C SER A 107 10.29 15.87 -1.30
N ARG A 108 11.07 14.80 -1.43
CA ARG A 108 11.72 14.39 -2.67
C ARG A 108 10.71 14.05 -3.77
N PHE A 109 9.69 13.26 -3.47
CA PHE A 109 8.61 12.92 -4.41
C PHE A 109 7.62 14.06 -4.69
N SER A 110 7.75 15.18 -3.97
CA SER A 110 7.03 16.42 -4.30
C SER A 110 7.75 17.25 -5.35
N ASP A 111 9.02 16.97 -5.67
CA ASP A 111 9.77 17.64 -6.72
C ASP A 111 9.43 17.02 -8.09
N LEU A 112 8.52 17.69 -8.81
CA LEU A 112 8.01 17.20 -10.10
C LEU A 112 9.08 17.22 -11.20
N ALA A 113 10.05 18.13 -11.14
CA ALA A 113 11.14 18.19 -12.10
C ALA A 113 12.10 17.00 -11.91
N ALA A 114 12.48 16.74 -10.66
CA ALA A 114 13.30 15.57 -10.32
C ALA A 114 12.60 14.24 -10.67
N LEU A 115 11.28 14.17 -10.54
CA LEU A 115 10.50 13.01 -10.95
C LEU A 115 10.45 12.84 -12.48
N ALA A 116 10.30 13.95 -13.23
CA ALA A 116 10.20 13.91 -14.68
C ALA A 116 11.46 13.29 -15.32
N ASP A 117 12.61 13.53 -14.73
CA ASP A 117 13.92 13.08 -15.24
C ASP A 117 14.48 11.88 -14.42
N GLY A 118 13.72 11.38 -13.44
CA GLY A 118 14.16 10.35 -12.54
C GLY A 118 14.27 8.96 -13.18
N PRO A 119 15.09 8.06 -12.60
CA PRO A 119 15.18 6.67 -13.00
C PRO A 119 13.90 5.90 -12.68
N GLN A 120 13.79 4.68 -13.22
CA GLN A 120 12.71 3.75 -12.90
C GLN A 120 13.27 2.37 -12.53
N ALA A 121 12.54 1.65 -11.69
CA ALA A 121 12.75 0.25 -11.37
C ALA A 121 11.48 -0.54 -11.69
N CYS A 122 11.63 -1.84 -11.93
CA CYS A 122 10.51 -2.74 -12.18
C CYS A 122 10.17 -3.45 -10.87
N PHE A 123 9.01 -3.14 -10.30
CA PHE A 123 8.57 -3.73 -9.04
C PHE A 123 7.58 -4.86 -9.23
N ASP A 124 7.72 -5.86 -8.39
CA ASP A 124 6.80 -6.96 -8.25
C ASP A 124 5.47 -6.48 -7.67
N LEU A 125 4.42 -7.23 -7.95
CA LEU A 125 3.10 -6.97 -7.41
C LEU A 125 2.54 -8.23 -6.74
N MET A 126 1.73 -8.04 -5.73
CA MET A 126 0.91 -9.10 -5.13
C MET A 126 -0.46 -9.10 -5.79
N ASP A 127 -0.96 -10.27 -6.15
CA ASP A 127 -2.37 -10.45 -6.54
C ASP A 127 -3.14 -11.03 -5.34
N CYS A 128 -4.10 -10.27 -4.83
CA CYS A 128 -5.03 -10.71 -3.80
C CYS A 128 -6.43 -10.83 -4.41
N ASN A 129 -6.80 -12.03 -4.83
CA ASN A 129 -8.09 -12.31 -5.46
C ASN A 129 -8.43 -11.34 -6.62
N GLY A 130 -7.45 -11.01 -7.47
CA GLY A 130 -7.60 -10.13 -8.62
C GLY A 130 -7.30 -8.64 -8.35
N ARG A 131 -7.11 -8.21 -7.10
CA ARG A 131 -6.66 -6.87 -6.76
C ARG A 131 -5.15 -6.85 -6.55
N LEU A 132 -4.45 -6.00 -7.31
CA LEU A 132 -3.00 -5.88 -7.18
C LEU A 132 -2.62 -4.91 -6.05
N GLY A 133 -1.57 -5.30 -5.32
CA GLY A 133 -0.89 -4.48 -4.32
C GLY A 133 0.60 -4.38 -4.62
N ILE A 134 1.18 -3.21 -4.38
CA ILE A 134 2.62 -2.96 -4.50
C ILE A 134 3.32 -3.00 -3.13
N GLY A 135 2.59 -2.71 -2.07
CA GLY A 135 3.11 -2.56 -0.71
C GLY A 135 2.83 -3.75 0.18
N VAL A 136 1.70 -3.75 0.86
CA VAL A 136 1.37 -4.74 1.91
C VAL A 136 -0.07 -5.21 1.79
N VAL A 137 -0.27 -6.51 1.91
CA VAL A 137 -1.59 -7.12 2.15
C VAL A 137 -1.67 -7.55 3.61
N CYS A 138 -2.71 -7.14 4.31
CA CYS A 138 -2.94 -7.59 5.67
C CYS A 138 -4.36 -8.14 5.88
N ALA A 139 -4.50 -9.08 6.81
CA ALA A 139 -5.77 -9.61 7.27
C ALA A 139 -5.72 -9.87 8.78
N GLY A 140 -6.88 -9.84 9.43
CA GLY A 140 -6.97 -10.02 10.88
C GLY A 140 -7.40 -8.76 11.60
N VAL A 141 -6.87 -8.52 12.80
CA VAL A 141 -7.28 -7.38 13.61
C VAL A 141 -6.86 -6.04 13.00
N ASP A 142 -5.68 -5.96 12.42
CA ASP A 142 -5.15 -4.77 11.77
C ASP A 142 -5.96 -4.37 10.52
N ALA A 143 -6.32 -5.32 9.68
CA ALA A 143 -7.21 -5.08 8.54
C ALA A 143 -8.59 -4.59 8.96
N ARG A 144 -9.16 -5.16 10.05
CA ARG A 144 -10.44 -4.69 10.61
C ARG A 144 -10.33 -3.29 11.18
N VAL A 145 -9.21 -2.98 11.85
CA VAL A 145 -8.93 -1.63 12.34
C VAL A 145 -8.89 -0.64 11.18
N ALA A 146 -8.17 -0.96 10.09
CA ALA A 146 -8.07 -0.12 8.91
C ALA A 146 -9.44 0.08 8.23
N ALA A 147 -10.24 -0.98 8.08
CA ALA A 147 -11.58 -0.92 7.50
C ALA A 147 -12.56 -0.06 8.33
N ASP A 148 -12.45 -0.10 9.65
CA ASP A 148 -13.34 0.63 10.56
C ASP A 148 -12.94 2.10 10.75
N VAL A 149 -11.69 2.49 10.49
CA VAL A 149 -11.18 3.86 10.71
C VAL A 149 -12.04 4.92 10.03
N HIS A 150 -12.54 4.65 8.82
CA HIS A 150 -13.39 5.60 8.10
C HIS A 150 -14.68 5.92 8.84
N ARG A 151 -15.26 4.96 9.57
CA ARG A 151 -16.49 5.18 10.37
C ARG A 151 -16.22 6.11 11.55
N TYR A 152 -15.03 6.02 12.16
CA TYR A 152 -14.66 6.85 13.29
C TYR A 152 -14.17 8.24 12.88
N LYS A 153 -13.60 8.40 11.67
CA LYS A 153 -13.28 9.72 11.09
C LYS A 153 -14.52 10.60 10.85
N ALA A 154 -15.69 9.99 10.70
CA ALA A 154 -16.95 10.71 10.55
C ALA A 154 -17.50 11.27 11.88
N LEU A 155 -16.93 10.89 13.02
CA LEU A 155 -17.37 11.41 14.31
C LEU A 155 -16.83 12.82 14.57
N PRO A 156 -17.64 13.73 15.12
CA PRO A 156 -17.19 15.07 15.49
C PRO A 156 -16.06 14.98 16.53
N LEU A 157 -15.11 15.88 16.45
CA LEU A 157 -13.95 16.01 17.36
C LEU A 157 -12.91 14.86 17.29
N VAL A 158 -13.08 13.87 16.43
CA VAL A 158 -12.12 12.77 16.24
C VAL A 158 -11.16 13.10 15.09
N THR A 159 -9.88 13.29 15.45
CA THR A 159 -8.80 13.47 14.45
C THR A 159 -8.44 12.15 13.77
N GLY A 160 -7.68 12.19 12.68
CA GLY A 160 -7.24 10.98 11.98
C GLY A 160 -6.55 9.95 12.87
N MET A 161 -5.65 10.38 13.76
CA MET A 161 -4.98 9.52 14.75
C MET A 161 -5.96 9.03 15.82
N GLY A 162 -6.84 9.90 16.30
CA GLY A 162 -7.89 9.54 17.28
C GLY A 162 -8.85 8.49 16.73
N ALA A 163 -9.22 8.59 15.43
CA ALA A 163 -10.05 7.58 14.77
C ALA A 163 -9.33 6.21 14.71
N TYR A 164 -8.04 6.21 14.44
CA TYR A 164 -7.25 4.98 14.43
C TYR A 164 -7.16 4.33 15.82
N ILE A 165 -6.84 5.12 16.85
CA ILE A 165 -6.77 4.65 18.24
C ILE A 165 -8.15 4.11 18.69
N LEU A 166 -9.23 4.82 18.37
CA LEU A 166 -10.59 4.38 18.70
C LEU A 166 -10.94 3.08 17.99
N SER A 167 -10.63 2.96 16.70
CA SER A 167 -10.82 1.73 15.92
C SER A 167 -10.03 0.57 16.51
N LEU A 168 -8.76 0.78 16.85
CA LEU A 168 -7.92 -0.23 17.49
C LEU A 168 -8.52 -0.67 18.84
N THR A 169 -8.91 0.28 19.67
CA THR A 169 -9.50 0.00 20.99
C THR A 169 -10.77 -0.84 20.87
N VAL A 170 -11.69 -0.45 19.97
CA VAL A 170 -12.95 -1.18 19.76
C VAL A 170 -12.69 -2.59 19.21
N ASN A 171 -11.80 -2.74 18.25
CA ASN A 171 -11.48 -4.04 17.68
C ASN A 171 -10.82 -4.97 18.70
N VAL A 172 -9.87 -4.46 19.49
CA VAL A 172 -9.16 -5.27 20.48
C VAL A 172 -10.02 -5.63 21.69
N LEU A 173 -10.80 -4.66 22.21
CA LEU A 173 -11.54 -4.88 23.45
C LEU A 173 -12.90 -5.58 23.22
N PHE A 174 -13.62 -5.22 22.16
CA PHE A 174 -15.01 -5.64 21.97
C PHE A 174 -15.22 -6.65 20.85
N LYS A 175 -14.47 -6.58 19.74
CA LYS A 175 -14.64 -7.48 18.60
C LYS A 175 -13.75 -8.73 18.64
N GLY A 176 -12.79 -8.77 19.58
CA GLY A 176 -11.82 -9.87 19.72
C GLY A 176 -10.67 -9.77 18.71
N ILE A 177 -9.50 -10.26 19.10
CA ILE A 177 -8.26 -10.13 18.31
C ILE A 177 -8.20 -11.17 17.20
N ALA A 178 -8.48 -12.44 17.52
CA ALA A 178 -8.31 -13.56 16.61
C ALA A 178 -9.63 -14.05 16.00
N ARG A 179 -9.50 -14.78 14.89
CA ARG A 179 -10.60 -15.48 14.21
C ARG A 179 -10.16 -16.88 13.83
N PRO A 180 -11.09 -17.89 13.83
CA PRO A 180 -10.80 -19.20 13.28
C PRO A 180 -10.35 -19.06 11.83
N THR A 181 -9.18 -19.59 11.51
CA THR A 181 -8.60 -19.43 10.19
C THR A 181 -7.83 -20.69 9.82
N VAL A 182 -7.92 -21.09 8.56
CA VAL A 182 -7.02 -22.05 7.94
C VAL A 182 -6.06 -21.26 7.08
N VAL A 183 -4.78 -21.33 7.38
CA VAL A 183 -3.69 -20.65 6.63
C VAL A 183 -2.79 -21.70 6.01
N GLU A 184 -2.53 -21.57 4.71
CA GLU A 184 -1.62 -22.44 3.96
C GLU A 184 -0.50 -21.58 3.38
N VAL A 185 0.74 -21.82 3.83
CA VAL A 185 1.91 -21.03 3.46
C VAL A 185 3.20 -21.85 3.64
N GLY A 186 4.11 -21.77 2.67
CA GLY A 186 5.41 -22.43 2.75
C GLY A 186 5.31 -23.95 2.92
N GLY A 187 4.31 -24.58 2.31
CA GLY A 187 4.03 -26.02 2.49
C GLY A 187 3.42 -26.39 3.85
N ARG A 188 3.18 -25.42 4.72
CA ARG A 188 2.61 -25.61 6.04
C ARG A 188 1.12 -25.26 6.03
N ARG A 189 0.29 -26.07 6.69
CA ARG A 189 -1.12 -25.80 6.97
C ARG A 189 -1.29 -25.57 8.47
N MET A 190 -1.83 -24.41 8.81
CA MET A 190 -2.16 -24.03 10.18
C MET A 190 -3.67 -23.86 10.28
N GLU A 191 -4.31 -24.57 11.20
CA GLU A 191 -5.76 -24.54 11.44
C GLU A 191 -6.02 -24.13 12.88
N GLU A 192 -6.01 -22.82 13.10
CA GLU A 192 -6.12 -22.23 14.42
C GLU A 192 -6.67 -20.80 14.36
N ASP A 193 -7.05 -20.26 15.53
CA ASP A 193 -7.40 -18.86 15.63
C ASP A 193 -6.18 -17.98 15.30
N THR A 194 -6.29 -17.11 14.29
CA THR A 194 -5.23 -16.22 13.85
C THR A 194 -5.56 -14.76 14.15
N SER A 195 -4.58 -14.03 14.68
CA SER A 195 -4.70 -12.61 15.03
C SER A 195 -4.34 -11.67 13.88
N ILE A 196 -3.22 -11.92 13.21
CA ILE A 196 -2.71 -11.12 12.08
C ILE A 196 -2.14 -12.06 11.01
N ILE A 197 -2.43 -11.74 9.76
CA ILE A 197 -1.73 -12.25 8.58
C ILE A 197 -1.23 -11.01 7.85
N CYS A 198 0.08 -10.93 7.61
CA CYS A 198 0.70 -9.81 6.91
C CYS A 198 1.61 -10.33 5.82
N ILE A 199 1.43 -9.84 4.62
CA ILE A 199 2.21 -10.20 3.45
C ILE A 199 2.83 -8.91 2.91
N CYS A 200 4.15 -8.86 2.89
CA CYS A 200 4.93 -7.70 2.51
C CYS A 200 5.64 -7.95 1.18
N ASN A 201 5.43 -7.05 0.23
CA ASN A 201 6.24 -6.79 -0.94
C ASN A 201 7.02 -5.48 -0.73
N GLY A 202 6.34 -4.46 -0.19
CA GLY A 202 6.94 -3.27 0.42
C GLY A 202 7.04 -3.40 1.94
N ARG A 203 7.56 -2.34 2.59
CA ARG A 203 7.91 -2.39 4.03
C ARG A 203 6.86 -1.77 4.94
N TYR A 204 6.08 -0.79 4.45
CA TYR A 204 5.27 0.08 5.29
C TYR A 204 3.79 0.01 4.95
N TYR A 205 2.95 0.06 5.97
CA TYR A 205 1.50 0.20 5.86
C TYR A 205 0.90 0.92 7.07
N GLY A 206 -0.38 1.28 7.01
CA GLY A 206 -1.13 1.80 8.14
C GLY A 206 -0.60 3.10 8.73
N GLY A 207 0.13 3.91 7.93
CA GLY A 207 0.68 5.20 8.34
C GLY A 207 2.07 5.11 8.99
N GLY A 208 2.74 3.93 8.96
CA GLY A 208 4.12 3.81 9.45
C GLY A 208 4.46 2.52 10.16
N PHE A 209 3.57 1.53 10.16
CA PHE A 209 3.93 0.17 10.57
C PHE A 209 4.91 -0.42 9.56
N MET A 210 6.01 -0.97 10.05
CA MET A 210 7.05 -1.62 9.25
C MET A 210 7.28 -3.04 9.78
N PRO A 211 6.38 -3.99 9.50
CA PRO A 211 6.48 -5.35 10.05
C PRO A 211 7.70 -6.10 9.56
N VAL A 212 8.13 -5.89 8.31
CA VAL A 212 9.33 -6.48 7.71
C VAL A 212 10.20 -5.36 7.15
N GLY A 213 11.28 -5.03 7.83
CA GLY A 213 12.14 -3.90 7.48
C GLY A 213 13.05 -4.15 6.27
N ASP A 214 13.28 -5.39 5.93
CA ASP A 214 14.13 -5.86 4.84
C ASP A 214 13.36 -6.37 3.61
N ALA A 215 12.04 -6.27 3.58
CA ALA A 215 11.25 -6.59 2.40
C ALA A 215 11.66 -5.75 1.18
N MET A 216 11.77 -6.39 0.02
CA MET A 216 12.20 -5.76 -1.24
C MET A 216 11.14 -5.96 -2.32
N PRO A 217 10.71 -4.89 -3.01
CA PRO A 217 9.63 -4.99 -4.00
C PRO A 217 10.08 -5.53 -5.37
N ASP A 218 11.30 -6.02 -5.51
CA ASP A 218 11.89 -6.45 -6.78
C ASP A 218 12.74 -7.74 -6.68
N ASP A 219 12.60 -8.48 -5.58
CA ASP A 219 13.41 -9.69 -5.32
C ASP A 219 12.68 -11.01 -5.70
N GLY A 220 11.43 -10.94 -6.15
CA GLY A 220 10.66 -12.09 -6.59
C GLY A 220 10.09 -12.96 -5.47
N VAL A 221 10.07 -12.46 -4.23
CA VAL A 221 9.51 -13.15 -3.07
C VAL A 221 8.62 -12.23 -2.25
N LEU A 222 7.74 -12.83 -1.47
CA LEU A 222 6.88 -12.15 -0.51
C LEU A 222 7.30 -12.55 0.90
N ASP A 223 7.45 -11.57 1.79
CA ASP A 223 7.67 -11.81 3.21
C ASP A 223 6.33 -11.97 3.93
N MET A 224 6.13 -13.10 4.58
CA MET A 224 4.84 -13.50 5.14
C MET A 224 4.96 -13.70 6.65
N LEU A 225 4.10 -13.01 7.39
CA LEU A 225 4.00 -13.14 8.84
C LEU A 225 2.59 -13.63 9.21
N VAL A 226 2.53 -14.67 10.01
CA VAL A 226 1.29 -15.18 10.60
C VAL A 226 1.42 -15.15 12.11
N VAL A 227 0.52 -14.42 12.76
CA VAL A 227 0.46 -14.31 14.22
C VAL A 227 -0.76 -15.11 14.70
N PRO A 228 -0.57 -16.28 15.34
CA PRO A 228 -1.63 -17.04 15.96
C PRO A 228 -2.38 -16.23 17.02
N ARG A 229 -3.37 -16.84 17.64
CA ARG A 229 -4.11 -16.22 18.72
C ARG A 229 -3.19 -15.84 19.87
N VAL A 230 -3.16 -14.53 20.17
CA VAL A 230 -2.53 -13.99 21.38
C VAL A 230 -3.58 -13.36 22.29
N ASN A 231 -3.32 -13.33 23.59
CA ASN A 231 -4.18 -12.61 24.52
C ASN A 231 -3.98 -11.09 24.41
N ARG A 232 -4.93 -10.30 24.91
CA ARG A 232 -4.90 -8.83 24.80
C ARG A 232 -3.66 -8.18 25.44
N ARG A 233 -3.15 -8.74 26.52
CA ARG A 233 -1.95 -8.21 27.22
C ARG A 233 -0.70 -8.45 26.35
N THR A 234 -0.57 -9.65 25.80
CA THR A 234 0.50 -10.00 24.85
C THR A 234 0.42 -9.13 23.62
N PHE A 235 -0.77 -8.97 23.02
CA PHE A 235 -0.99 -8.10 21.86
C PHE A 235 -0.53 -6.65 22.14
N ALA A 236 -1.00 -6.04 23.25
CA ALA A 236 -0.64 -4.67 23.60
C ALA A 236 0.88 -4.48 23.81
N ARG A 237 1.56 -5.51 24.34
CA ARG A 237 3.01 -5.50 24.54
C ARG A 237 3.78 -5.64 23.23
N LEU A 238 3.26 -6.43 22.29
CA LEU A 238 3.97 -6.79 21.05
C LEU A 238 3.68 -5.86 19.88
N VAL A 239 2.52 -5.20 19.83
CA VAL A 239 2.12 -4.41 18.66
C VAL A 239 3.14 -3.33 18.28
N GLY A 240 3.77 -2.68 19.26
CA GLY A 240 4.83 -1.70 19.01
C GLY A 240 6.13 -2.32 18.48
N LYS A 241 6.46 -3.55 18.91
CA LYS A 241 7.62 -4.28 18.42
C LYS A 241 7.39 -4.79 16.99
N TYR A 242 6.22 -5.33 16.74
CA TYR A 242 5.77 -5.71 15.40
C TYR A 242 5.82 -4.52 14.43
N ALA A 243 5.33 -3.35 14.84
CA ALA A 243 5.36 -2.13 14.05
C ALA A 243 6.78 -1.62 13.73
N GLN A 244 7.79 -2.10 14.42
CA GLN A 244 9.22 -1.76 14.25
C GLN A 244 10.02 -2.84 13.53
N GLY A 245 9.38 -3.89 12.99
CA GLY A 245 10.06 -4.99 12.29
C GLY A 245 10.76 -5.99 13.21
N ARG A 246 10.46 -5.97 14.51
CA ARG A 246 11.12 -6.83 15.51
C ARG A 246 10.44 -8.19 15.67
N TYR A 247 9.86 -8.73 14.61
CA TYR A 247 9.16 -10.02 14.63
C TYR A 247 10.12 -11.19 14.93
N ARG A 248 11.39 -11.07 14.53
CA ARG A 248 12.42 -12.10 14.75
C ARG A 248 12.77 -12.28 16.23
N ASP A 249 12.44 -11.30 17.10
CA ASP A 249 12.63 -11.42 18.55
C ASP A 249 11.57 -12.34 19.20
N TYR A 250 10.55 -12.77 18.46
CA TYR A 250 9.38 -13.51 18.97
C TYR A 250 9.02 -14.71 18.07
N PRO A 251 9.96 -15.62 17.77
CA PRO A 251 9.73 -16.74 16.85
C PRO A 251 8.66 -17.72 17.35
N GLU A 252 8.43 -17.75 18.67
CA GLU A 252 7.39 -18.58 19.30
C GLU A 252 5.97 -18.02 19.12
N LEU A 253 5.83 -16.73 18.79
CA LEU A 253 4.55 -16.03 18.65
C LEU A 253 4.25 -15.64 17.20
N ILE A 254 5.24 -15.60 16.33
CA ILE A 254 5.10 -15.13 14.95
C ILE A 254 5.76 -16.15 14.03
N TYR A 255 4.94 -16.80 13.24
CA TYR A 255 5.47 -17.60 12.12
C TYR A 255 5.84 -16.67 10.98
N ALA A 256 7.09 -16.76 10.53
CA ALA A 256 7.62 -15.96 9.44
C ALA A 256 8.22 -16.87 8.38
N CYS A 257 7.93 -16.58 7.11
CA CYS A 257 8.54 -17.26 5.98
C CYS A 257 8.56 -16.35 4.76
N GLN A 258 9.38 -16.70 3.78
CA GLN A 258 9.34 -16.14 2.44
C GLN A 258 8.72 -17.14 1.47
N GLY A 259 8.07 -16.65 0.43
CA GLY A 259 7.45 -17.48 -0.59
C GLY A 259 6.74 -16.66 -1.64
N GLN A 260 6.06 -17.34 -2.55
CA GLN A 260 5.34 -16.68 -3.64
C GLN A 260 3.83 -16.74 -3.48
N THR A 261 3.32 -17.53 -2.53
CA THR A 261 1.87 -17.70 -2.35
C THR A 261 1.53 -18.03 -0.90
N ILE A 262 0.46 -17.42 -0.43
CA ILE A 262 -0.25 -17.77 0.80
C ILE A 262 -1.74 -17.82 0.52
N SER A 263 -2.44 -18.79 1.11
CA SER A 263 -3.90 -18.79 1.14
C SER A 263 -4.41 -18.81 2.58
N PHE A 264 -5.54 -18.15 2.81
CA PHE A 264 -6.21 -18.18 4.10
C PHE A 264 -7.72 -18.14 3.95
N SER A 265 -8.41 -18.88 4.80
CA SER A 265 -9.86 -18.99 4.78
C SER A 265 -10.44 -19.10 6.18
N SER A 266 -11.72 -18.76 6.33
CA SER A 266 -12.45 -18.84 7.59
C SER A 266 -13.92 -19.21 7.33
N PRO A 267 -14.60 -19.88 8.27
CA PRO A 267 -16.06 -20.04 8.22
C PRO A 267 -16.80 -18.69 8.37
N GLN A 268 -16.14 -17.69 8.94
CA GLN A 268 -16.65 -16.32 9.09
C GLN A 268 -16.12 -15.41 7.96
N GLU A 269 -16.79 -14.27 7.74
CA GLU A 269 -16.26 -13.24 6.86
C GLU A 269 -14.97 -12.67 7.41
N LEU A 270 -13.93 -12.67 6.59
CA LEU A 270 -12.66 -12.02 6.82
C LEU A 270 -12.60 -10.67 6.11
N VAL A 271 -11.79 -9.79 6.65
CA VAL A 271 -11.39 -8.53 6.03
C VAL A 271 -9.92 -8.63 5.68
N ALA A 272 -9.60 -8.40 4.42
CA ALA A 272 -8.24 -8.17 3.95
C ALA A 272 -8.12 -6.73 3.46
N VAL A 273 -6.92 -6.15 3.57
CA VAL A 273 -6.62 -4.81 3.07
C VAL A 273 -5.39 -4.89 2.18
N VAL A 274 -5.52 -4.40 0.96
CA VAL A 274 -4.47 -4.35 -0.07
C VAL A 274 -4.11 -2.89 -0.29
N ASP A 275 -2.96 -2.43 0.20
CA ASP A 275 -2.51 -1.02 0.10
C ASP A 275 -3.58 0.01 0.51
N GLY A 276 -4.41 -0.31 1.51
CA GLY A 276 -5.50 0.53 1.98
C GLY A 276 -6.88 0.21 1.39
N GLU A 277 -6.97 -0.58 0.32
CA GLU A 277 -8.23 -1.04 -0.27
C GLU A 277 -8.79 -2.25 0.49
N VAL A 278 -10.06 -2.15 0.91
CA VAL A 278 -10.72 -3.15 1.77
C VAL A 278 -11.43 -4.21 0.92
N LEU A 279 -11.01 -5.45 1.08
CA LEU A 279 -11.67 -6.62 0.50
C LEU A 279 -12.38 -7.43 1.60
N ARG A 280 -13.53 -8.02 1.26
CA ARG A 280 -14.31 -8.86 2.16
C ARG A 280 -14.57 -10.21 1.51
N GLY A 281 -14.43 -11.28 2.28
CA GLY A 281 -14.64 -12.63 1.77
C GLY A 281 -14.36 -13.68 2.84
N ARG A 282 -14.55 -14.96 2.48
CA ARG A 282 -14.23 -16.08 3.37
C ARG A 282 -12.94 -16.80 2.98
N ARG A 283 -12.43 -16.53 1.80
CA ARG A 283 -11.19 -17.12 1.27
C ARG A 283 -10.42 -16.07 0.50
N PHE A 284 -9.14 -16.00 0.78
CA PHE A 284 -8.18 -15.16 0.07
C PHE A 284 -6.98 -16.00 -0.35
N THR A 285 -6.49 -15.72 -1.54
CA THR A 285 -5.19 -16.16 -2.02
C THR A 285 -4.40 -14.93 -2.37
N VAL A 286 -3.21 -14.81 -1.82
CA VAL A 286 -2.26 -13.75 -2.17
C VAL A 286 -1.06 -14.43 -2.81
N ALA A 287 -0.77 -14.05 -4.03
CA ALA A 287 0.34 -14.61 -4.80
C ALA A 287 1.19 -13.51 -5.41
N LEU A 288 2.46 -13.80 -5.65
CA LEU A 288 3.30 -12.97 -6.50
C LEU A 288 2.67 -12.94 -7.90
N SER A 289 2.40 -11.75 -8.41
CA SER A 289 1.77 -11.57 -9.70
C SER A 289 2.77 -11.76 -10.85
N GLU A 290 2.35 -12.34 -11.95
CA GLU A 290 3.12 -12.33 -13.19
C GLU A 290 3.28 -10.92 -13.78
N ARG A 291 2.34 -10.03 -13.46
CA ARG A 291 2.40 -8.62 -13.86
C ARG A 291 3.27 -7.84 -12.91
N LYS A 292 4.15 -7.01 -13.47
CA LYS A 292 4.99 -6.06 -12.74
C LYS A 292 4.60 -4.64 -13.11
N VAL A 293 5.13 -3.67 -12.40
CA VAL A 293 4.96 -2.25 -12.70
C VAL A 293 6.30 -1.54 -12.74
N ALA A 294 6.54 -0.74 -13.77
CA ALA A 294 7.65 0.21 -13.76
C ALA A 294 7.31 1.36 -12.83
N PHE A 295 8.18 1.64 -11.87
CA PHE A 295 8.01 2.73 -10.90
C PHE A 295 9.17 3.70 -11.01
N PHE A 296 8.89 4.97 -11.30
CA PHE A 296 9.93 6.00 -11.39
C PHE A 296 9.99 6.86 -10.13
N TYR A 297 11.21 7.30 -9.80
CA TYR A 297 11.50 8.00 -8.54
C TYR A 297 12.61 9.03 -8.75
N PRO A 298 12.75 10.04 -7.87
CA PRO A 298 13.77 11.09 -8.00
C PRO A 298 15.19 10.51 -8.02
N ALA A 299 16.04 11.04 -8.87
CA ALA A 299 17.45 10.66 -8.93
C ALA A 299 18.15 10.84 -7.58
N GLY A 300 19.06 9.93 -7.26
CA GLY A 300 19.82 9.92 -6.01
C GLY A 300 19.09 9.33 -4.81
N LEU A 301 17.88 8.78 -4.98
CA LEU A 301 17.24 7.94 -3.97
C LEU A 301 17.59 6.46 -4.17
N SER A 302 17.56 5.73 -3.06
CA SER A 302 17.69 4.28 -3.00
C SER A 302 16.58 3.72 -2.14
N TYR A 303 16.09 2.51 -2.47
CA TYR A 303 15.11 1.76 -1.69
C TYR A 303 15.68 0.50 -1.02
N GLN A 304 17.02 0.39 -1.00
CA GLN A 304 17.70 -0.70 -0.29
C GLN A 304 17.34 -0.72 1.20
N PRO A 305 17.32 -1.89 1.87
CA PRO A 305 17.17 -1.97 3.31
C PRO A 305 18.19 -1.07 4.00
N LYS A 306 17.80 -0.47 5.11
CA LYS A 306 18.78 0.16 5.99
C LYS A 306 19.47 -0.96 6.77
N ASP A 307 20.81 -0.95 6.74
CA ASP A 307 21.65 -1.77 7.60
C ASP A 307 21.34 -1.54 9.09
#